data_e9e6cb7ffbd9bef496836721d7f65828
#
_entry.id   e9e6cb7ffbd9bef496836721d7f65828
#
_cell.length_a   1.000
_cell.length_b   1.000
_cell.length_c   1.000
_cell.angle_alpha   90.00
_cell.angle_beta   90.00
_cell.angle_gamma   90.00
#
_symmetry.space_group_name_H-M   'P 1'
#
loop_
_entity.id
_entity.type
_entity.pdbx_description
1 polymer ?
#
loop_
_entity_poly.entity_id
_entity_poly.type
_entity_poly.pdbx_seq_one_letter_code
_entity_poly.pdbx_strand_id
1 'polypeptide(L)'
;FTMAEMLKSEGYINGHIGKWHLGHQGYYPKDQGFDINIGGWESGSPKGGYFSPYTNPNLESGPKGEYLTDRLTNEAINFIDDNKEERFFLHLSYHSVHTPIQSKKEYSNYFKNKSSDENHNRPDYAGMIRSLDENIGKILVKIEELDLEENTLIIFTSDNGGIRAISNQFPLKAGKGSYYEGGIRVPLIFSWKGKLEAGKKSFERVSNIDFYPTIKKIIGHENKNLKLDGLDLNPIFNGKKL
;
A
#
# COMPACT_ATOMS: atom_id res chain seq x y z
N PHE A 1 -3.16 -15.52 13.83
CA PHE A 1 -4.34 -15.39 12.98
C PHE A 1 -4.29 -14.03 12.31
N THR A 2 -4.06 -14.01 11.01
CA THR A 2 -3.85 -12.80 10.22
C THR A 2 -5.17 -12.10 9.85
N MET A 3 -5.08 -10.86 9.38
CA MET A 3 -6.25 -10.14 8.85
C MET A 3 -6.83 -10.85 7.61
N ALA A 4 -5.98 -11.39 6.74
CA ALA A 4 -6.44 -12.14 5.58
C ALA A 4 -7.15 -13.45 5.97
N GLU A 5 -6.65 -14.19 6.96
CA GLU A 5 -7.34 -15.38 7.48
C GLU A 5 -8.70 -15.03 8.10
N MET A 6 -8.79 -13.92 8.83
CA MET A 6 -10.06 -13.42 9.37
C MET A 6 -11.05 -13.10 8.24
N LEU A 7 -10.62 -12.31 7.26
CA LEU A 7 -11.46 -11.92 6.13
C LEU A 7 -11.89 -13.13 5.29
N LYS A 8 -11.01 -14.10 5.09
CA LYS A 8 -11.34 -15.37 4.42
C LYS A 8 -12.43 -16.14 5.15
N SER A 9 -12.40 -16.17 6.48
CA SER A 9 -13.45 -16.82 7.28
C SER A 9 -14.81 -16.13 7.17
N GLU A 10 -14.84 -14.87 6.74
CA GLU A 10 -16.06 -14.08 6.47
C GLU A 10 -16.44 -14.07 4.97
N GLY A 11 -15.83 -14.95 4.16
CA GLY A 11 -16.17 -15.13 2.76
C GLY A 11 -15.54 -14.12 1.81
N TYR A 12 -14.45 -13.46 2.21
CA TYR A 12 -13.70 -12.58 1.32
C TYR A 12 -12.73 -13.36 0.44
N ILE A 13 -12.58 -12.95 -0.81
CA ILE A 13 -11.49 -13.35 -1.70
C ILE A 13 -10.30 -12.43 -1.46
N ASN A 14 -9.17 -12.99 -1.07
CA ASN A 14 -8.01 -12.22 -0.63
C ASN A 14 -6.89 -12.23 -1.68
N GLY A 15 -6.54 -11.06 -2.23
CA GLY A 15 -5.42 -10.87 -3.14
C GLY A 15 -4.25 -10.15 -2.47
N HIS A 16 -3.04 -10.70 -2.62
CA HIS A 16 -1.80 -9.99 -2.36
C HIS A 16 -1.08 -9.72 -3.67
N ILE A 17 -0.74 -8.45 -3.91
CA ILE A 17 -0.02 -8.00 -5.11
C ILE A 17 1.14 -7.10 -4.72
N GLY A 18 2.36 -7.49 -5.10
CA GLY A 18 3.57 -6.72 -4.88
C GLY A 18 4.49 -7.26 -3.79
N LYS A 19 5.14 -6.36 -3.05
CA LYS A 19 6.13 -6.68 -2.02
C LYS A 19 5.52 -7.43 -0.84
N TRP A 20 6.16 -8.52 -0.42
CA TRP A 20 5.81 -9.21 0.83
C TRP A 20 6.84 -8.95 1.94
N HIS A 21 8.02 -9.52 1.87
CA HIS A 21 9.12 -9.31 2.81
C HIS A 21 8.78 -9.66 4.28
N LEU A 22 7.83 -10.58 4.50
CA LEU A 22 7.39 -11.01 5.83
C LEU A 22 7.67 -12.50 6.10
N GLY A 23 8.58 -13.08 5.34
CA GLY A 23 9.00 -14.46 5.51
C GLY A 23 9.47 -15.10 4.22
N HIS A 24 9.95 -16.34 4.34
CA HIS A 24 10.41 -17.21 3.24
C HIS A 24 9.37 -18.31 2.97
N GLN A 25 9.74 -19.33 2.21
CA GLN A 25 8.89 -20.50 1.93
C GLN A 25 8.21 -21.04 3.19
N GLY A 26 6.89 -21.26 3.14
CA GLY A 26 6.03 -21.62 4.26
C GLY A 26 5.43 -20.40 5.00
N TYR A 27 5.82 -19.17 4.63
CA TYR A 27 5.30 -17.92 5.19
C TYR A 27 4.91 -16.91 4.10
N TYR A 28 4.71 -17.37 2.87
CA TYR A 28 4.27 -16.50 1.77
C TYR A 28 2.80 -16.10 1.90
N PRO A 29 2.29 -15.15 1.12
CA PRO A 29 0.90 -14.69 1.25
C PRO A 29 -0.13 -15.80 1.28
N LYS A 30 0.02 -16.84 0.44
CA LYS A 30 -0.91 -17.98 0.44
C LYS A 30 -0.92 -18.78 1.73
N ASP A 31 0.22 -18.82 2.42
CA ASP A 31 0.34 -19.46 3.73
C ASP A 31 -0.27 -18.61 4.87
N GLN A 32 -0.63 -17.35 4.57
CA GLN A 32 -1.14 -16.35 5.52
C GLN A 32 -2.58 -15.90 5.21
N GLY A 33 -3.33 -16.72 4.49
CA GLY A 33 -4.77 -16.50 4.24
C GLY A 33 -5.11 -15.81 2.92
N PHE A 34 -4.13 -15.49 2.07
CA PHE A 34 -4.40 -14.97 0.74
C PHE A 34 -4.68 -16.10 -0.28
N ASP A 35 -5.67 -15.88 -1.14
CA ASP A 35 -6.03 -16.81 -2.22
C ASP A 35 -5.12 -16.59 -3.43
N ILE A 36 -4.78 -15.35 -3.70
CA ILE A 36 -3.96 -14.92 -4.84
C ILE A 36 -2.68 -14.26 -4.31
N ASN A 37 -1.54 -14.61 -4.92
CA ASN A 37 -0.24 -14.00 -4.67
C ASN A 37 0.44 -13.68 -6.00
N ILE A 38 0.61 -12.39 -6.28
CA ILE A 38 1.33 -11.89 -7.46
C ILE A 38 2.50 -11.03 -6.97
N GLY A 39 3.72 -11.52 -7.14
CA GLY A 39 4.94 -10.82 -6.78
C GLY A 39 5.34 -10.88 -5.30
N GLY A 40 4.50 -11.45 -4.44
CA GLY A 40 4.83 -11.60 -3.02
C GLY A 40 5.86 -12.70 -2.78
N TRP A 41 7.03 -12.32 -2.27
CA TRP A 41 8.13 -13.21 -1.97
C TRP A 41 9.01 -12.64 -0.83
N GLU A 42 10.10 -13.35 -0.49
CA GLU A 42 11.00 -13.00 0.63
C GLU A 42 11.80 -11.69 0.44
N SER A 43 11.98 -11.21 -0.82
CA SER A 43 12.76 -10.00 -1.07
C SER A 43 12.00 -8.72 -0.74
N GLY A 44 12.64 -7.85 0.03
CA GLY A 44 12.13 -6.52 0.37
C GLY A 44 12.40 -5.44 -0.70
N SER A 45 13.20 -5.75 -1.72
CA SER A 45 13.50 -4.86 -2.84
C SER A 45 13.17 -5.53 -4.17
N PRO A 46 12.88 -4.75 -5.23
CA PRO A 46 12.68 -5.31 -6.56
C PRO A 46 14.03 -5.76 -7.13
N LYS A 47 14.37 -7.03 -6.92
CA LYS A 47 15.59 -7.60 -7.52
C LYS A 47 15.52 -7.48 -9.04
N GLY A 48 16.61 -7.01 -9.66
CA GLY A 48 16.62 -6.67 -11.09
C GLY A 48 16.13 -5.25 -11.40
N GLY A 49 15.57 -4.54 -10.41
CA GLY A 49 15.10 -3.16 -10.57
C GLY A 49 13.62 -3.03 -10.94
N TYR A 50 13.25 -1.85 -11.44
CA TYR A 50 11.86 -1.48 -11.72
C TYR A 50 11.42 -1.73 -13.18
N PHE A 51 12.29 -2.24 -14.02
CA PHE A 51 11.97 -2.48 -15.44
C PHE A 51 12.04 -3.96 -15.80
N SER A 52 11.05 -4.45 -16.52
CA SER A 52 11.03 -5.81 -17.05
C SER A 52 12.26 -6.09 -17.97
N PRO A 53 12.89 -7.28 -17.87
CA PRO A 53 12.42 -8.49 -17.17
C PRO A 53 12.62 -8.43 -15.65
N TYR A 54 11.60 -8.87 -14.90
CA TYR A 54 11.64 -8.89 -13.43
C TYR A 54 12.34 -10.15 -12.91
N THR A 55 13.15 -9.98 -11.86
CA THR A 55 13.77 -11.11 -11.16
C THR A 55 12.96 -11.45 -9.90
N ASN A 56 11.71 -11.88 -10.09
CA ASN A 56 10.80 -12.25 -9.03
C ASN A 56 10.12 -13.58 -9.42
N PRO A 57 10.24 -14.65 -8.61
CA PRO A 57 9.70 -15.96 -8.98
C PRO A 57 8.17 -16.01 -9.01
N ASN A 58 7.50 -15.05 -8.38
CA ASN A 58 6.04 -14.98 -8.28
C ASN A 58 5.46 -13.82 -9.13
N LEU A 59 6.24 -13.28 -10.07
CA LEU A 59 5.81 -12.24 -11.00
C LEU A 59 6.38 -12.53 -12.39
N GLU A 60 5.52 -12.89 -13.31
CA GLU A 60 5.92 -13.07 -14.71
C GLU A 60 6.38 -11.74 -15.32
N SER A 61 7.45 -11.82 -16.12
CA SER A 61 7.93 -10.66 -16.86
C SER A 61 6.96 -10.28 -17.96
N GLY A 62 6.60 -9.00 -18.00
CA GLY A 62 5.89 -8.42 -19.14
C GLY A 62 6.82 -8.00 -20.27
N PRO A 63 6.36 -7.17 -21.20
CA PRO A 63 7.16 -6.62 -22.28
C PRO A 63 8.43 -5.95 -21.76
N LYS A 64 9.51 -6.03 -22.55
CA LYS A 64 10.79 -5.40 -22.18
C LYS A 64 10.61 -3.92 -21.90
N GLY A 65 11.03 -3.49 -20.73
CA GLY A 65 10.94 -2.09 -20.28
C GLY A 65 9.63 -1.72 -19.61
N GLU A 66 8.69 -2.65 -19.42
CA GLU A 66 7.50 -2.43 -18.60
C GLU A 66 7.90 -2.03 -17.19
N TYR A 67 7.26 -0.98 -16.65
CA TYR A 67 7.59 -0.46 -15.33
C TYR A 67 6.83 -1.21 -14.23
N LEU A 68 7.53 -1.65 -13.20
CA LEU A 68 6.98 -2.53 -12.15
C LEU A 68 5.74 -1.95 -11.46
N THR A 69 5.72 -0.64 -11.18
CA THR A 69 4.57 0.01 -10.57
C THR A 69 3.33 -0.08 -11.47
N ASP A 70 3.50 0.11 -12.80
CA ASP A 70 2.40 -0.04 -13.76
C ASP A 70 1.92 -1.50 -13.83
N ARG A 71 2.86 -2.45 -13.84
CA ARG A 71 2.53 -3.88 -13.86
C ARG A 71 1.70 -4.28 -12.63
N LEU A 72 2.13 -3.92 -11.43
CA LEU A 72 1.38 -4.25 -10.21
C LEU A 72 0.01 -3.57 -10.16
N THR A 73 -0.10 -2.37 -10.73
CA THR A 73 -1.39 -1.67 -10.87
C THR A 73 -2.34 -2.40 -11.82
N ASN A 74 -1.83 -2.87 -12.96
CA ASN A 74 -2.63 -3.63 -13.90
C ASN A 74 -3.14 -4.94 -13.28
N GLU A 75 -2.31 -5.64 -12.52
CA GLU A 75 -2.72 -6.84 -11.78
C GLU A 75 -3.78 -6.52 -10.71
N ALA A 76 -3.64 -5.38 -10.03
CA ALA A 76 -4.62 -4.92 -9.06
C ALA A 76 -5.97 -4.58 -9.70
N ILE A 77 -5.95 -3.92 -10.86
CA ILE A 77 -7.15 -3.60 -11.64
C ILE A 77 -7.84 -4.88 -12.12
N ASN A 78 -7.09 -5.84 -12.64
CA ASN A 78 -7.63 -7.14 -13.06
C ASN A 78 -8.26 -7.88 -11.87
N PHE A 79 -7.58 -7.91 -10.71
CA PHE A 79 -8.12 -8.52 -9.50
C PHE A 79 -9.44 -7.89 -9.07
N ILE A 80 -9.54 -6.56 -9.10
CA ILE A 80 -10.78 -5.83 -8.75
C ILE A 80 -11.90 -6.16 -9.74
N ASP A 81 -11.60 -6.17 -11.04
CA ASP A 81 -12.60 -6.45 -12.08
C ASP A 81 -13.12 -7.89 -12.02
N ASP A 82 -12.22 -8.85 -11.80
CA ASP A 82 -12.55 -10.27 -11.66
C ASP A 82 -13.40 -10.58 -10.41
N ASN A 83 -13.31 -9.75 -9.37
CA ASN A 83 -13.99 -9.97 -8.09
C ASN A 83 -15.00 -8.88 -7.73
N LYS A 84 -15.45 -8.07 -8.69
CA LYS A 84 -16.35 -6.93 -8.45
C LYS A 84 -17.70 -7.29 -7.85
N GLU A 85 -18.20 -8.50 -8.08
CA GLU A 85 -19.47 -9.00 -7.53
C GLU A 85 -19.29 -9.71 -6.17
N GLU A 86 -18.05 -9.88 -5.72
CA GLU A 86 -17.68 -10.61 -4.53
C GLU A 86 -17.21 -9.68 -3.41
N ARG A 87 -17.15 -10.20 -2.19
CA ARG A 87 -16.40 -9.53 -1.12
C ARG A 87 -14.92 -9.78 -1.33
N PHE A 88 -14.14 -8.74 -1.49
CA PHE A 88 -12.70 -8.91 -1.67
C PHE A 88 -11.86 -8.09 -0.70
N PHE A 89 -10.65 -8.56 -0.46
CA PHE A 89 -9.58 -7.83 0.21
C PHE A 89 -8.35 -7.81 -0.69
N LEU A 90 -7.95 -6.65 -1.13
CA LEU A 90 -6.73 -6.44 -1.90
C LEU A 90 -5.66 -5.78 -1.03
N HIS A 91 -4.55 -6.49 -0.77
CA HIS A 91 -3.33 -5.94 -0.21
C HIS A 91 -2.36 -5.62 -1.34
N LEU A 92 -2.42 -4.39 -1.86
CA LEU A 92 -1.53 -3.89 -2.89
C LEU A 92 -0.31 -3.23 -2.24
N SER A 93 0.81 -3.92 -2.25
CA SER A 93 2.06 -3.50 -1.62
C SER A 93 3.10 -3.13 -2.67
N TYR A 94 3.10 -1.88 -3.10
CA TYR A 94 4.07 -1.40 -4.07
C TYR A 94 5.51 -1.44 -3.53
N HIS A 95 6.48 -1.73 -4.40
CA HIS A 95 7.90 -1.51 -4.09
C HIS A 95 8.27 -0.02 -4.10
N SER A 96 7.53 0.80 -4.86
CA SER A 96 7.74 2.25 -4.92
C SER A 96 7.47 2.90 -3.55
N VAL A 97 8.38 3.75 -3.08
CA VAL A 97 9.55 4.30 -3.79
C VAL A 97 10.88 3.77 -3.19
N HIS A 98 10.99 2.47 -3.03
CA HIS A 98 12.19 1.80 -2.49
C HIS A 98 13.35 1.82 -3.51
N THR A 99 14.57 1.68 -3.02
CA THR A 99 15.76 1.47 -3.87
C THR A 99 15.68 0.16 -4.67
N PRO A 100 16.29 0.13 -5.89
CA PRO A 100 17.04 1.18 -6.57
C PRO A 100 16.16 2.34 -7.03
N ILE A 101 16.69 3.57 -7.02
CA ILE A 101 15.95 4.75 -7.49
C ILE A 101 15.97 4.75 -9.01
N GLN A 102 14.88 4.32 -9.61
CA GLN A 102 14.70 4.17 -11.06
C GLN A 102 13.33 4.69 -11.47
N SER A 103 13.30 5.70 -12.28
CA SER A 103 12.08 6.32 -12.82
C SER A 103 11.96 6.13 -14.32
N LYS A 104 10.74 6.25 -14.84
CA LYS A 104 10.52 6.44 -16.28
C LYS A 104 11.25 7.73 -16.73
N LYS A 105 11.91 7.66 -17.89
CA LYS A 105 12.74 8.78 -18.41
C LYS A 105 11.96 10.08 -18.56
N GLU A 106 10.72 10.00 -19.03
CA GLU A 106 9.85 11.16 -19.21
C GLU A 106 9.58 11.88 -17.88
N TYR A 107 9.37 11.14 -16.78
CA TYR A 107 9.14 11.74 -15.47
C TYR A 107 10.42 12.34 -14.89
N SER A 108 11.52 11.61 -14.98
CA SER A 108 12.83 12.13 -14.56
C SER A 108 13.17 13.42 -15.30
N ASN A 109 13.00 13.47 -16.62
CA ASN A 109 13.26 14.66 -17.43
C ASN A 109 12.33 15.83 -17.07
N TYR A 110 11.05 15.56 -16.79
CA TYR A 110 10.13 16.58 -16.32
C TYR A 110 10.60 17.24 -15.03
N PHE A 111 11.05 16.45 -14.05
CA PHE A 111 11.50 16.98 -12.76
C PHE A 111 12.91 17.61 -12.81
N LYS A 112 13.79 17.23 -13.77
CA LYS A 112 15.09 17.91 -13.98
C LYS A 112 14.93 19.38 -14.36
N ASN A 113 13.82 19.72 -15.01
CA ASN A 113 13.52 21.06 -15.47
C ASN A 113 12.70 21.90 -14.48
N LYS A 114 12.32 21.32 -13.33
CA LYS A 114 11.64 22.04 -12.25
C LYS A 114 12.62 22.61 -11.24
N SER A 115 12.30 23.76 -10.69
CA SER A 115 12.99 24.26 -9.51
C SER A 115 12.80 23.28 -8.35
N SER A 116 13.88 22.92 -7.70
CA SER A 116 13.89 22.08 -6.50
C SER A 116 14.43 22.87 -5.32
N ASP A 117 14.02 22.51 -4.11
CA ASP A 117 14.70 23.01 -2.91
C ASP A 117 15.96 22.17 -2.61
N GLU A 118 16.77 22.65 -1.68
CA GLU A 118 18.05 22.00 -1.29
C GLU A 118 17.83 20.56 -0.76
N ASN A 119 16.64 20.26 -0.32
CA ASN A 119 16.30 19.02 0.39
C ASN A 119 15.63 17.97 -0.51
N HIS A 120 15.06 18.40 -1.66
CA HIS A 120 14.29 17.54 -2.57
C HIS A 120 14.72 17.76 -4.03
N ASN A 121 15.97 17.43 -4.33
CA ASN A 121 16.61 17.67 -5.65
C ASN A 121 16.90 16.37 -6.44
N ARG A 122 16.11 15.31 -6.24
CA ARG A 122 16.28 14.03 -6.92
C ARG A 122 15.17 13.78 -7.94
N PRO A 123 15.38 14.12 -9.22
CA PRO A 123 14.37 13.97 -10.26
C PRO A 123 13.85 12.55 -10.43
N ASP A 124 14.71 11.55 -10.31
CA ASP A 124 14.27 10.14 -10.43
C ASP A 124 13.37 9.72 -9.27
N TYR A 125 13.66 10.16 -8.05
CA TYR A 125 12.80 9.90 -6.90
C TYR A 125 11.44 10.57 -7.04
N ALA A 126 11.41 11.82 -7.48
CA ALA A 126 10.18 12.56 -7.78
C ALA A 126 9.37 11.87 -8.90
N GLY A 127 10.06 11.35 -9.92
CA GLY A 127 9.43 10.59 -11.00
C GLY A 127 8.83 9.25 -10.52
N MET A 128 9.45 8.58 -9.55
CA MET A 128 8.86 7.39 -8.92
C MET A 128 7.58 7.73 -8.14
N ILE A 129 7.60 8.83 -7.38
CA ILE A 129 6.41 9.30 -6.65
C ILE A 129 5.29 9.64 -7.63
N ARG A 130 5.57 10.37 -8.69
CA ARG A 130 4.60 10.67 -9.73
C ARG A 130 4.00 9.41 -10.35
N SER A 131 4.84 8.43 -10.67
CA SER A 131 4.35 7.15 -11.21
C SER A 131 3.44 6.43 -10.23
N LEU A 132 3.76 6.45 -8.93
CA LEU A 132 2.92 5.87 -7.89
C LEU A 132 1.56 6.58 -7.79
N ASP A 133 1.55 7.91 -7.78
CA ASP A 133 0.35 8.73 -7.69
C ASP A 133 -0.59 8.50 -8.87
N GLU A 134 -0.06 8.53 -10.11
CA GLU A 134 -0.83 8.24 -11.32
C GLU A 134 -1.41 6.81 -11.32
N ASN A 135 -0.69 5.84 -10.80
CA ASN A 135 -1.14 4.45 -10.71
C ASN A 135 -2.22 4.24 -9.64
N ILE A 136 -2.12 4.92 -8.50
CA ILE A 136 -3.21 4.96 -7.52
C ILE A 136 -4.45 5.59 -8.15
N GLY A 137 -4.29 6.68 -8.89
CA GLY A 137 -5.38 7.31 -9.64
C GLY A 137 -6.12 6.34 -10.56
N LYS A 138 -5.40 5.48 -11.30
CA LYS A 138 -6.03 4.45 -12.16
C LYS A 138 -6.89 3.46 -11.37
N ILE A 139 -6.45 3.06 -10.17
CA ILE A 139 -7.22 2.16 -9.29
C ILE A 139 -8.49 2.85 -8.80
N LEU A 140 -8.39 4.12 -8.38
CA LEU A 140 -9.54 4.88 -7.94
C LEU A 140 -10.58 5.04 -9.06
N VAL A 141 -10.12 5.34 -10.27
CA VAL A 141 -10.99 5.41 -11.47
C VAL A 141 -11.65 4.06 -11.74
N LYS A 142 -10.91 2.94 -11.63
CA LYS A 142 -11.50 1.60 -11.82
C LYS A 142 -12.59 1.28 -10.79
N ILE A 143 -12.39 1.65 -9.53
CA ILE A 143 -13.37 1.48 -8.46
C ILE A 143 -14.63 2.32 -8.75
N GLU A 144 -14.46 3.55 -9.27
CA GLU A 144 -15.56 4.43 -9.70
C GLU A 144 -16.30 3.86 -10.91
N GLU A 145 -15.60 3.42 -11.96
CA GLU A 145 -16.18 2.80 -13.16
C GLU A 145 -17.04 1.56 -12.86
N LEU A 146 -16.75 0.89 -11.76
CA LEU A 146 -17.47 -0.31 -11.32
C LEU A 146 -18.54 -0.02 -10.26
N ASP A 147 -18.81 1.26 -9.94
CA ASP A 147 -19.76 1.69 -8.90
C ASP A 147 -19.47 1.08 -7.49
N LEU A 148 -18.20 0.78 -7.19
CA LEU A 148 -17.79 0.14 -5.94
C LEU A 148 -17.42 1.11 -4.81
N GLU A 149 -17.37 2.42 -5.03
CA GLU A 149 -16.85 3.43 -4.10
C GLU A 149 -17.59 3.44 -2.74
N GLU A 150 -18.92 3.29 -2.73
CA GLU A 150 -19.72 3.30 -1.50
C GLU A 150 -19.58 2.01 -0.69
N ASN A 151 -19.09 0.94 -1.32
CA ASN A 151 -18.89 -0.37 -0.69
C ASN A 151 -17.42 -0.77 -0.53
N THR A 152 -16.49 0.14 -0.80
CA THR A 152 -15.04 -0.12 -0.69
C THR A 152 -14.37 0.84 0.28
N LEU A 153 -13.81 0.30 1.36
CA LEU A 153 -12.90 1.05 2.23
C LEU A 153 -11.49 1.00 1.64
N ILE A 154 -10.93 2.17 1.34
CA ILE A 154 -9.57 2.33 0.84
C ILE A 154 -8.68 2.84 1.96
N ILE A 155 -7.56 2.16 2.21
CA ILE A 155 -6.54 2.56 3.19
C ILE A 155 -5.24 2.76 2.43
N PHE A 156 -4.70 3.98 2.48
CA PHE A 156 -3.37 4.29 1.93
C PHE A 156 -2.40 4.61 3.06
N THR A 157 -1.27 3.93 3.07
CA THR A 157 -0.20 4.14 4.05
C THR A 157 1.16 3.71 3.50
N SER A 158 2.20 3.83 4.31
CA SER A 158 3.56 3.33 4.03
C SER A 158 4.02 2.41 5.17
N ASP A 159 4.93 1.50 4.87
CA ASP A 159 5.51 0.57 5.85
C ASP A 159 6.49 1.25 6.82
N ASN A 160 7.17 2.30 6.36
CA ASN A 160 8.14 3.08 7.14
C ASN A 160 8.42 4.45 6.49
N GLY A 161 9.11 5.30 7.22
CA GLY A 161 9.60 6.58 6.72
C GLY A 161 10.68 6.44 5.65
N GLY A 162 10.99 7.53 4.95
CA GLY A 162 11.94 7.56 3.86
C GLY A 162 13.39 7.37 4.29
N ILE A 163 14.23 6.92 3.35
CA ILE A 163 15.68 6.82 3.55
C ILE A 163 16.27 8.24 3.55
N ARG A 164 16.88 8.66 4.67
CA ARG A 164 17.43 10.01 4.86
C ARG A 164 18.40 10.46 3.77
N ALA A 165 19.18 9.56 3.22
CA ALA A 165 20.13 9.87 2.14
C ALA A 165 19.44 10.10 0.78
N ILE A 166 18.16 9.79 0.65
CA ILE A 166 17.39 9.89 -0.61
C ILE A 166 16.32 10.97 -0.51
N SER A 167 15.60 11.03 0.60
CA SER A 167 14.53 12.00 0.83
C SER A 167 14.69 12.65 2.20
N ASN A 168 14.55 13.98 2.25
CA ASN A 168 14.55 14.69 3.50
C ASN A 168 13.24 14.45 4.26
N GLN A 169 13.37 14.19 5.56
CA GLN A 169 12.22 13.99 6.45
C GLN A 169 11.89 15.23 7.29
N PHE A 170 12.61 16.35 7.08
CA PHE A 170 12.34 17.57 7.84
C PHE A 170 10.86 17.99 7.74
N PRO A 171 10.22 18.41 8.85
CA PRO A 171 10.78 18.66 10.19
C PRO A 171 10.91 17.41 11.09
N LEU A 172 10.65 16.21 10.59
CA LEU A 172 10.74 14.97 11.36
C LEU A 172 12.20 14.54 11.52
N LYS A 173 12.56 14.10 12.73
CA LYS A 173 13.92 13.65 13.05
C LYS A 173 14.20 12.26 12.45
N ALA A 174 15.40 12.10 11.86
CA ALA A 174 15.95 10.86 11.31
C ALA A 174 15.17 10.33 10.06
N GLY A 175 15.01 9.02 9.89
CA GLY A 175 14.37 8.36 8.75
C GLY A 175 14.32 6.86 8.96
N LYS A 176 14.09 6.11 7.87
CA LYS A 176 14.01 4.64 7.87
C LYS A 176 15.09 3.99 8.73
N GLY A 177 14.70 3.00 9.53
CA GLY A 177 15.59 2.28 10.45
C GLY A 177 15.77 2.95 11.80
N SER A 178 15.03 4.04 12.10
CA SER A 178 15.03 4.68 13.40
C SER A 178 13.64 4.69 14.03
N TYR A 179 13.57 4.79 15.35
CA TYR A 179 12.33 4.96 16.12
C TYR A 179 11.92 6.42 16.30
N TYR A 180 12.65 7.39 15.69
CA TYR A 180 12.23 8.78 15.63
C TYR A 180 11.14 8.96 14.57
N GLU A 181 10.38 10.06 14.67
CA GLU A 181 9.22 10.33 13.80
C GLU A 181 9.55 10.23 12.29
N GLY A 182 10.74 10.62 11.84
CA GLY A 182 11.14 10.47 10.45
C GLY A 182 11.23 9.01 9.98
N GLY A 183 11.33 8.05 10.89
CA GLY A 183 11.35 6.61 10.58
C GLY A 183 10.00 5.92 10.70
N ILE A 184 9.10 6.42 11.56
CA ILE A 184 7.86 5.71 11.92
C ILE A 184 6.58 6.50 11.63
N ARG A 185 6.66 7.83 11.48
CA ARG A 185 5.49 8.65 11.14
C ARG A 185 5.32 8.71 9.63
N VAL A 186 4.30 8.04 9.15
CA VAL A 186 3.99 7.88 7.72
C VAL A 186 2.61 8.45 7.40
N PRO A 187 2.33 8.78 6.13
CA PRO A 187 0.97 9.13 5.71
C PRO A 187 -0.01 8.00 6.02
N LEU A 188 -1.21 8.36 6.46
CA LEU A 188 -2.32 7.44 6.60
C LEU A 188 -3.60 8.14 6.15
N ILE A 189 -4.27 7.54 5.17
CA ILE A 189 -5.52 8.05 4.61
C ILE A 189 -6.53 6.92 4.59
N PHE A 190 -7.72 7.19 5.12
CA PHE A 190 -8.90 6.35 4.95
C PHE A 190 -9.88 7.07 4.02
N SER A 191 -10.38 6.36 3.02
CA SER A 191 -11.40 6.86 2.09
C SER A 191 -12.53 5.85 1.96
N TRP A 192 -13.75 6.30 2.16
CA TRP A 192 -14.95 5.49 1.98
C TRP A 192 -16.11 6.42 1.65
N LYS A 193 -16.51 6.46 0.39
CA LYS A 193 -17.56 7.34 -0.11
C LYS A 193 -18.87 7.08 0.63
N GLY A 194 -19.53 8.15 1.07
CA GLY A 194 -20.81 8.06 1.79
C GLY A 194 -20.73 7.53 3.24
N LYS A 195 -19.56 7.08 3.70
CA LYS A 195 -19.36 6.56 5.06
C LYS A 195 -18.39 7.42 5.88
N LEU A 196 -17.35 7.95 5.25
CA LEU A 196 -16.39 8.84 5.90
C LEU A 196 -16.50 10.25 5.33
N GLU A 197 -16.42 11.25 6.21
CA GLU A 197 -16.44 12.66 5.83
C GLU A 197 -15.19 13.04 5.05
N ALA A 198 -15.37 13.56 3.83
CA ALA A 198 -14.26 13.97 2.98
C ALA A 198 -13.49 15.16 3.57
N GLY A 199 -12.17 15.18 3.40
CA GLY A 199 -11.30 16.29 3.84
C GLY A 199 -11.09 16.39 5.34
N LYS A 200 -11.66 15.50 6.15
CA LYS A 200 -11.46 15.48 7.60
C LYS A 200 -10.03 15.09 7.96
N LYS A 201 -9.49 15.76 8.97
CA LYS A 201 -8.15 15.46 9.52
C LYS A 201 -8.26 15.09 10.99
N SER A 202 -7.52 14.06 11.40
CA SER A 202 -7.34 13.70 12.81
C SER A 202 -5.88 13.88 13.21
N PHE A 203 -5.64 14.26 14.45
CA PHE A 203 -4.31 14.35 15.06
C PHE A 203 -4.07 13.23 16.08
N GLU A 204 -5.01 12.28 16.18
CA GLU A 204 -4.82 11.09 17.01
C GLU A 204 -3.65 10.26 16.50
N ARG A 205 -2.87 9.70 17.43
CA ARG A 205 -1.76 8.79 17.10
C ARG A 205 -2.31 7.39 16.94
N VAL A 206 -2.13 6.87 15.75
CA VAL A 206 -2.59 5.53 15.36
C VAL A 206 -1.44 4.71 14.77
N SER A 207 -1.59 3.40 14.75
CA SER A 207 -0.60 2.48 14.23
C SER A 207 -1.24 1.47 13.27
N ASN A 208 -0.43 0.81 12.45
CA ASN A 208 -0.90 -0.25 11.55
C ASN A 208 -1.51 -1.45 12.30
N ILE A 209 -1.16 -1.70 13.56
CA ILE A 209 -1.80 -2.72 14.39
C ILE A 209 -3.27 -2.42 14.69
N ASP A 210 -3.69 -1.16 14.55
CA ASP A 210 -5.07 -0.72 14.75
C ASP A 210 -5.99 -1.09 13.57
N PHE A 211 -5.42 -1.46 12.42
CA PHE A 211 -6.22 -1.85 11.25
C PHE A 211 -7.02 -3.12 11.50
N TYR A 212 -6.41 -4.12 12.15
CA TYR A 212 -7.07 -5.39 12.43
C TYR A 212 -8.34 -5.21 13.28
N PRO A 213 -8.31 -4.62 14.49
CA PRO A 213 -9.51 -4.40 15.29
C PRO A 213 -10.54 -3.48 14.61
N THR A 214 -10.06 -2.50 13.84
CA THR A 214 -10.94 -1.59 13.08
C THR A 214 -11.73 -2.34 12.01
N ILE A 215 -11.05 -3.10 11.16
CA ILE A 215 -11.68 -3.89 10.09
C ILE A 215 -12.57 -4.98 10.69
N LYS A 216 -12.08 -5.69 11.72
CA LYS A 216 -12.86 -6.66 12.48
C LYS A 216 -14.22 -6.09 12.92
N LYS A 217 -14.21 -4.86 13.44
CA LYS A 217 -15.44 -4.18 13.87
C LYS A 217 -16.35 -3.78 12.71
N ILE A 218 -15.75 -3.28 11.60
CA ILE A 218 -16.50 -2.88 10.40
C ILE A 218 -17.27 -4.07 9.80
N ILE A 219 -16.62 -5.23 9.70
CA ILE A 219 -17.25 -6.43 9.11
C ILE A 219 -18.11 -7.23 10.08
N GLY A 220 -18.15 -6.85 11.37
CA GLY A 220 -18.94 -7.54 12.40
C GLY A 220 -18.39 -8.91 12.82
N HIS A 221 -17.08 -9.17 12.65
CA HIS A 221 -16.48 -10.45 13.03
C HIS A 221 -16.44 -10.64 14.55
N GLU A 222 -17.09 -11.69 15.06
CA GLU A 222 -17.33 -11.92 16.50
C GLU A 222 -16.33 -12.86 17.19
N ASN A 223 -15.06 -12.87 16.84
CA ASN A 223 -14.08 -13.64 17.61
C ASN A 223 -13.67 -12.87 18.90
N LYS A 224 -14.23 -13.29 20.05
CA LYS A 224 -13.98 -12.68 21.36
C LYS A 224 -12.67 -13.12 22.01
N ASN A 225 -12.04 -14.17 21.53
CA ASN A 225 -10.85 -14.76 22.16
C ASN A 225 -9.52 -14.15 21.65
N LEU A 226 -9.55 -13.27 20.68
CA LEU A 226 -8.36 -12.59 20.17
C LEU A 226 -7.96 -11.45 21.11
N LYS A 227 -6.81 -11.59 21.75
CA LYS A 227 -6.15 -10.46 22.41
C LYS A 227 -5.42 -9.64 21.35
N LEU A 228 -5.88 -8.42 21.14
CA LEU A 228 -5.32 -7.47 20.17
C LEU A 228 -4.68 -6.31 20.91
N ASP A 229 -3.47 -5.91 20.51
CA ASP A 229 -2.78 -4.74 21.07
C ASP A 229 -3.26 -3.44 20.43
N GLY A 230 -3.80 -3.51 19.21
CA GLY A 230 -4.34 -2.37 18.48
C GLY A 230 -5.73 -1.94 18.96
N LEU A 231 -6.11 -0.71 18.64
CA LEU A 231 -7.37 -0.09 18.98
C LEU A 231 -8.31 0.00 17.77
N ASP A 232 -9.60 -0.06 18.01
CA ASP A 232 -10.61 0.22 16.98
C ASP A 232 -10.65 1.72 16.65
N LEU A 233 -10.41 2.08 15.39
CA LEU A 233 -10.37 3.47 14.92
C LEU A 233 -11.77 4.04 14.56
N ASN A 234 -12.84 3.24 14.58
CA ASN A 234 -14.19 3.70 14.27
C ASN A 234 -14.65 4.92 15.10
N PRO A 235 -14.27 5.10 16.40
CA PRO A 235 -14.54 6.32 17.13
C PRO A 235 -14.00 7.59 16.45
N ILE A 236 -12.77 7.53 15.89
CA ILE A 236 -12.16 8.67 15.18
C ILE A 236 -12.98 9.04 13.94
N PHE A 237 -13.45 8.05 13.19
CA PHE A 237 -14.27 8.27 12.00
C PHE A 237 -15.55 9.04 12.33
N ASN A 238 -16.08 8.86 13.54
CA ASN A 238 -17.25 9.55 14.07
C ASN A 238 -16.91 10.83 14.86
N GLY A 239 -15.68 11.35 14.75
CA GLY A 239 -15.26 12.59 15.41
C GLY A 239 -15.02 12.47 16.91
N LYS A 240 -14.94 11.26 17.47
CA LYS A 240 -14.61 10.99 18.87
C LYS A 240 -13.10 10.77 19.02
N LYS A 241 -12.62 10.89 20.25
CA LYS A 241 -11.25 10.47 20.61
C LYS A 241 -11.16 8.95 20.80
N LEU A 242 -9.95 8.40 20.71
CA LEU A 242 -9.64 7.03 21.12
C LEU A 242 -9.66 6.88 22.63
#